data_3d81093d6536ed1c6b80458e5db0147e
#
_entry.id   3d81093d6536ed1c6b80458e5db0147e
#
_cell.length_a   1.000
_cell.length_b   1.000
_cell.length_c   1.000
_cell.angle_alpha   90.00
_cell.angle_beta   90.00
_cell.angle_gamma   90.00
#
_symmetry.space_group_name_H-M   'P 1'
#
loop_
_entity.id
_entity.type
_entity.pdbx_description
1 polymer ?
#
loop_
_entity_poly.entity_id
_entity_poly.type
_entity_poly.pdbx_seq_one_letter_code
_entity_poly.pdbx_strand_id
1 'polypeptide(L)'
;QVQLQQSGPELVKPGASVKISCKASGYTFTSYYIHWVKQRPGQGLEWIGYIYPRDGSTNYNEKFKGKATLTADTSSSTAYMQLSSLTSEDSAVYFCARYYAMDYWGQGTSVTVSS
;
A
#
# COMPACT_ATOMS: atom_id res chain seq x y z
N GLN A 1 20.79 -3.98 4.56
CA GLN A 1 20.09 -2.72 4.41
C GLN A 1 18.59 -2.93 4.21
N VAL A 2 17.82 -1.99 4.75
CA VAL A 2 16.37 -2.05 4.68
C VAL A 2 15.92 -1.75 3.25
N GLN A 3 15.01 -2.59 2.75
CA GLN A 3 14.40 -2.37 1.44
C GLN A 3 12.93 -2.71 1.49
N LEU A 4 12.13 -1.92 0.78
CA LEU A 4 10.71 -2.20 0.53
C LEU A 4 10.54 -2.21 -0.98
N GLN A 5 10.23 -3.40 -1.54
CA GLN A 5 10.12 -3.58 -2.98
C GLN A 5 8.66 -3.79 -3.35
N GLN A 6 8.12 -2.86 -4.12
CA GLN A 6 6.71 -2.91 -4.52
C GLN A 6 6.55 -3.57 -5.87
N SER A 7 5.34 -4.07 -6.12
CA SER A 7 4.98 -4.66 -7.40
C SER A 7 4.90 -3.60 -8.49
N GLY A 8 4.88 -4.05 -9.74
CA GLY A 8 4.94 -3.19 -10.91
C GLY A 8 3.65 -2.46 -11.20
N PRO A 9 3.68 -1.58 -12.22
CA PRO A 9 2.52 -0.76 -12.55
C PRO A 9 1.33 -1.59 -13.00
N GLU A 10 0.13 -1.06 -12.74
CA GLU A 10 -1.14 -1.71 -13.05
C GLU A 10 -1.98 -0.82 -13.93
N LEU A 11 -2.51 -1.39 -15.00
CA LEU A 11 -3.48 -0.72 -15.87
C LEU A 11 -4.77 -1.52 -15.78
N VAL A 12 -5.81 -0.94 -15.21
CA VAL A 12 -7.02 -1.68 -14.88
C VAL A 12 -8.26 -0.92 -15.32
N LYS A 13 -9.37 -1.62 -15.42
CA LYS A 13 -10.65 -1.05 -15.85
C LYS A 13 -11.47 -0.57 -14.66
N PRO A 14 -12.34 0.44 -14.87
CA PRO A 14 -13.26 0.85 -13.81
C PRO A 14 -14.09 -0.32 -13.32
N GLY A 15 -14.32 -0.35 -12.00
CA GLY A 15 -15.08 -1.41 -11.36
C GLY A 15 -14.24 -2.62 -10.97
N ALA A 16 -13.03 -2.74 -11.49
CA ALA A 16 -12.14 -3.86 -11.15
C ALA A 16 -11.49 -3.66 -9.79
N SER A 17 -10.71 -4.64 -9.37
CA SER A 17 -9.90 -4.59 -8.15
C SER A 17 -8.44 -4.78 -8.52
N VAL A 18 -7.56 -4.30 -7.66
CA VAL A 18 -6.12 -4.50 -7.84
C VAL A 18 -5.51 -4.81 -6.48
N LYS A 19 -4.45 -5.63 -6.47
CA LYS A 19 -3.73 -5.96 -5.25
C LYS A 19 -2.27 -5.65 -5.45
N ILE A 20 -1.75 -4.74 -4.64
CA ILE A 20 -0.37 -4.26 -4.71
C ILE A 20 0.42 -4.93 -3.60
N SER A 21 1.65 -5.35 -3.88
CA SER A 21 2.51 -5.97 -2.87
C SER A 21 3.67 -5.06 -2.50
N CYS A 22 4.19 -5.29 -1.29
CA CYS A 22 5.31 -4.55 -0.72
C CYS A 22 6.15 -5.57 0.05
N LYS A 23 7.24 -6.03 -0.58
CA LYS A 23 8.11 -7.04 0.02
C LYS A 23 9.21 -6.36 0.82
N ALA A 24 9.30 -6.72 2.09
CA ALA A 24 10.27 -6.13 3.01
C ALA A 24 11.48 -7.02 3.15
N SER A 25 12.65 -6.41 3.28
CA SER A 25 13.88 -7.15 3.55
C SER A 25 14.83 -6.26 4.36
N GLY A 26 15.80 -6.90 5.02
CA GLY A 26 16.85 -6.21 5.75
C GLY A 26 16.46 -5.84 7.18
N TYR A 27 15.31 -6.27 7.66
CA TYR A 27 14.89 -6.01 9.03
C TYR A 27 13.84 -7.05 9.44
N THR A 28 13.46 -7.04 10.71
CA THR A 28 12.45 -7.96 11.23
C THR A 28 11.07 -7.43 10.89
N PHE A 29 10.44 -8.06 9.89
CA PHE A 29 9.17 -7.62 9.32
C PHE A 29 8.08 -7.41 10.36
N THR A 30 8.01 -8.31 11.35
CA THR A 30 6.94 -8.27 12.36
C THR A 30 7.14 -7.20 13.44
N SER A 31 8.26 -6.47 13.40
CA SER A 31 8.56 -5.48 14.44
C SER A 31 8.17 -4.06 14.09
N TYR A 32 7.71 -3.80 12.87
CA TYR A 32 7.41 -2.45 12.41
C TYR A 32 6.08 -2.40 11.68
N TYR A 33 5.37 -1.29 11.84
CA TYR A 33 4.15 -1.02 11.09
C TYR A 33 4.50 -0.77 9.63
N ILE A 34 3.58 -1.15 8.74
CA ILE A 34 3.66 -0.78 7.32
C ILE A 34 2.50 0.14 7.03
N HIS A 35 2.82 1.35 6.59
CA HIS A 35 1.83 2.35 6.19
C HIS A 35 1.69 2.36 4.68
N TRP A 36 0.50 2.72 4.22
CA TRP A 36 0.25 2.90 2.80
C TRP A 36 -0.24 4.32 2.57
N VAL A 37 0.28 4.96 1.53
CA VAL A 37 -0.09 6.34 1.18
C VAL A 37 -0.36 6.42 -0.31
N LYS A 38 -1.18 7.42 -0.68
CA LYS A 38 -1.62 7.67 -2.04
C LYS A 38 -1.13 9.03 -2.48
N GLN A 39 -0.61 9.12 -3.69
CA GLN A 39 -0.19 10.39 -4.27
C GLN A 39 -0.73 10.53 -5.68
N ARG A 40 -1.57 11.54 -5.90
CA ARG A 40 -2.04 11.91 -7.23
C ARG A 40 -1.26 13.12 -7.72
N PRO A 41 -1.07 13.24 -9.06
CA PRO A 41 -0.34 14.39 -9.60
C PRO A 41 -0.93 15.70 -9.12
N GLY A 42 -0.07 16.61 -8.68
CA GLY A 42 -0.49 17.92 -8.20
C GLY A 42 -1.18 17.93 -6.84
N GLN A 43 -1.26 16.79 -6.18
CA GLN A 43 -1.90 16.66 -4.87
C GLN A 43 -0.87 16.22 -3.86
N GLY A 44 -1.12 16.50 -2.56
CA GLY A 44 -0.25 16.02 -1.51
C GLY A 44 -0.42 14.54 -1.25
N LEU A 45 0.40 14.02 -0.36
CA LEU A 45 0.28 12.64 0.09
C LEU A 45 -0.98 12.48 0.94
N GLU A 46 -1.65 11.34 0.75
CA GLU A 46 -2.85 11.02 1.48
C GLU A 46 -2.64 9.69 2.18
N TRP A 47 -2.75 9.66 3.50
CA TRP A 47 -2.56 8.44 4.29
C TRP A 47 -3.77 7.53 4.13
N ILE A 48 -3.52 6.26 3.82
CA ILE A 48 -4.58 5.27 3.63
C ILE A 48 -4.81 4.48 4.92
N GLY A 49 -3.75 4.00 5.54
CA GLY A 49 -3.84 3.21 6.73
C GLY A 49 -2.54 2.49 7.03
N TYR A 50 -2.54 1.68 8.09
CA TYR A 50 -1.38 0.86 8.40
C TYR A 50 -1.82 -0.54 8.81
N ILE A 51 -0.86 -1.46 8.71
CA ILE A 51 -1.00 -2.81 9.24
C ILE A 51 0.21 -3.09 10.15
N TYR A 52 -0.04 -3.78 11.26
CA TYR A 52 1.02 -4.28 12.12
C TYR A 52 1.19 -5.76 11.83
N PRO A 53 2.27 -6.17 11.15
CA PRO A 53 2.38 -7.56 10.68
C PRO A 53 2.42 -8.60 11.79
N ARG A 54 2.84 -8.22 13.00
CA ARG A 54 2.94 -9.17 14.10
C ARG A 54 1.60 -9.81 14.44
N ASP A 55 0.53 -9.02 14.45
CA ASP A 55 -0.79 -9.53 14.84
C ASP A 55 -1.85 -9.28 13.76
N GLY A 56 -1.48 -8.66 12.64
CA GLY A 56 -2.41 -8.40 11.56
C GLY A 56 -3.37 -7.25 11.83
N SER A 57 -3.20 -6.53 12.93
CA SER A 57 -4.10 -5.41 13.23
C SER A 57 -3.92 -4.29 12.23
N THR A 58 -5.02 -3.61 11.92
CA THR A 58 -5.06 -2.55 10.92
C THR A 58 -5.76 -1.32 11.47
N ASN A 59 -5.42 -0.19 10.88
CA ASN A 59 -6.10 1.06 11.16
C ASN A 59 -6.20 1.83 9.84
N TYR A 60 -7.40 2.26 9.50
CA TYR A 60 -7.67 2.90 8.21
C TYR A 60 -8.06 4.36 8.39
N ASN A 61 -7.63 5.19 7.45
CA ASN A 61 -8.24 6.49 7.25
C ASN A 61 -9.72 6.26 6.90
N GLU A 62 -10.60 6.97 7.56
CA GLU A 62 -12.05 6.81 7.37
C GLU A 62 -12.43 6.87 5.89
N LYS A 63 -11.75 7.72 5.15
CA LYS A 63 -12.01 7.92 3.72
C LYS A 63 -11.78 6.66 2.88
N PHE A 64 -10.91 5.76 3.34
CA PHE A 64 -10.55 4.57 2.57
C PHE A 64 -11.18 3.28 3.11
N LYS A 65 -11.99 3.38 4.16
CA LYS A 65 -12.71 2.21 4.65
C LYS A 65 -13.67 1.73 3.55
N GLY A 66 -13.64 0.43 3.27
CA GLY A 66 -14.42 -0.14 2.19
C GLY A 66 -13.77 -0.04 0.81
N LYS A 67 -12.74 0.79 0.66
CA LYS A 67 -11.97 0.91 -0.58
C LYS A 67 -10.70 0.08 -0.49
N ALA A 68 -9.96 0.20 0.59
CA ALA A 68 -8.67 -0.46 0.77
C ALA A 68 -8.75 -1.57 1.82
N THR A 69 -8.06 -2.68 1.55
CA THR A 69 -7.91 -3.77 2.51
C THR A 69 -6.44 -4.10 2.63
N LEU A 70 -5.91 -4.00 3.85
CA LEU A 70 -4.49 -4.26 4.12
C LEU A 70 -4.33 -5.63 4.73
N THR A 71 -3.37 -6.40 4.21
CA THR A 71 -3.03 -7.71 4.74
C THR A 71 -1.52 -7.86 4.76
N ALA A 72 -1.03 -8.89 5.47
CA ALA A 72 0.40 -9.18 5.53
C ALA A 72 0.59 -10.68 5.59
N ASP A 73 1.65 -11.16 4.94
CA ASP A 73 2.08 -12.55 4.98
C ASP A 73 3.46 -12.57 5.62
N THR A 74 3.52 -13.02 6.87
CA THR A 74 4.78 -13.01 7.61
C THR A 74 5.78 -14.03 7.06
N SER A 75 5.30 -15.11 6.45
CA SER A 75 6.20 -16.13 5.91
C SER A 75 7.02 -15.61 4.74
N SER A 76 6.48 -14.65 3.99
CA SER A 76 7.18 -14.05 2.85
C SER A 76 7.61 -12.61 3.11
N SER A 77 7.37 -12.08 4.30
CA SER A 77 7.69 -10.69 4.68
C SER A 77 7.09 -9.71 3.66
N THR A 78 5.84 -9.94 3.28
CA THR A 78 5.18 -9.13 2.26
C THR A 78 3.88 -8.56 2.79
N ALA A 79 3.71 -7.25 2.61
CA ALA A 79 2.45 -6.57 2.90
C ALA A 79 1.69 -6.36 1.60
N TYR A 80 0.36 -6.35 1.68
CA TYR A 80 -0.50 -6.20 0.51
C TYR A 80 -1.55 -5.14 0.77
N MET A 81 -1.90 -4.42 -0.29
CA MET A 81 -3.05 -3.52 -0.28
C MET A 81 -3.94 -3.86 -1.46
N GLN A 82 -5.19 -4.19 -1.19
CA GLN A 82 -6.18 -4.41 -2.22
C GLN A 82 -7.10 -3.20 -2.30
N LEU A 83 -7.29 -2.70 -3.52
CA LEU A 83 -8.22 -1.61 -3.80
C LEU A 83 -9.37 -2.18 -4.61
N SER A 84 -10.60 -1.88 -4.21
CA SER A 84 -11.78 -2.45 -4.86
C SER A 84 -12.61 -1.37 -5.53
N SER A 85 -13.48 -1.80 -6.47
CA SER A 85 -14.43 -0.93 -7.17
C SER A 85 -13.74 0.32 -7.71
N LEU A 86 -12.70 0.11 -8.50
CA LEU A 86 -11.82 1.20 -8.93
C LEU A 86 -12.53 2.20 -9.83
N THR A 87 -12.23 3.47 -9.61
CA THR A 87 -12.69 4.58 -10.43
C THR A 87 -11.49 5.42 -10.86
N SER A 88 -11.71 6.41 -11.72
CA SER A 88 -10.63 7.30 -12.15
C SER A 88 -9.99 8.03 -10.96
N GLU A 89 -10.74 8.24 -9.87
CA GLU A 89 -10.22 8.89 -8.67
C GLU A 89 -9.14 8.04 -7.99
N ASP A 90 -9.09 6.74 -8.29
CA ASP A 90 -8.10 5.84 -7.71
C ASP A 90 -6.80 5.81 -8.51
N SER A 91 -6.75 6.45 -9.67
CA SER A 91 -5.52 6.56 -10.45
C SER A 91 -4.52 7.40 -9.68
N ALA A 92 -3.38 6.78 -9.33
CA ALA A 92 -2.41 7.42 -8.44
C ALA A 92 -1.17 6.55 -8.36
N VAL A 93 -0.13 7.06 -7.69
CA VAL A 93 1.00 6.25 -7.26
C VAL A 93 0.77 5.91 -5.79
N TYR A 94 0.91 4.64 -5.46
CA TYR A 94 0.71 4.16 -4.09
C TYR A 94 2.04 3.71 -3.52
N PHE A 95 2.34 4.14 -2.29
CA PHE A 95 3.59 3.82 -1.61
C PHE A 95 3.32 3.05 -0.35
N CYS A 96 4.19 2.07 -0.06
CA CYS A 96 4.29 1.51 1.29
C CYS A 96 5.48 2.15 1.98
N ALA A 97 5.41 2.26 3.31
CA ALA A 97 6.48 2.86 4.09
C ALA A 97 6.55 2.18 5.45
N ARG A 98 7.77 1.97 5.91
CA ARG A 98 7.99 1.39 7.23
C ARG A 98 7.94 2.49 8.28
N TYR A 99 7.28 2.23 9.34
CA TYR A 99 7.21 3.14 10.47
C TYR A 99 8.12 2.62 11.62
N TYR A 100 8.85 3.46 12.33
CA TYR A 100 8.28 4.64 13.01
C TYR A 100 8.15 5.92 12.19
N ALA A 101 8.98 6.56 11.64
CA ALA A 101 8.85 7.87 11.05
C ALA A 101 8.68 7.81 9.54
N MET A 102 8.16 6.69 9.01
CA MET A 102 8.13 6.42 7.57
C MET A 102 9.52 6.66 7.00
N ASP A 103 10.52 6.04 7.66
CA ASP A 103 11.92 6.27 7.36
C ASP A 103 12.40 5.55 6.11
N TYR A 104 11.71 4.50 5.71
CA TYR A 104 12.01 3.76 4.48
C TYR A 104 10.74 3.59 3.68
N TRP A 105 10.86 3.85 2.39
CA TRP A 105 9.72 3.85 1.47
C TRP A 105 9.95 2.86 0.35
N GLY A 106 8.88 2.24 -0.14
CA GLY A 106 8.92 1.54 -1.40
C GLY A 106 9.07 2.53 -2.55
N GLN A 107 9.32 2.01 -3.75
CA GLN A 107 9.55 2.85 -4.92
C GLN A 107 8.25 3.40 -5.51
N GLY A 108 7.12 2.90 -5.05
CA GLY A 108 5.82 3.30 -5.56
C GLY A 108 5.28 2.36 -6.62
N THR A 109 3.97 2.23 -6.65
CA THR A 109 3.26 1.44 -7.68
C THR A 109 2.23 2.34 -8.33
N SER A 110 2.37 2.55 -9.63
CA SER A 110 1.42 3.34 -10.40
C SER A 110 0.19 2.50 -10.72
N VAL A 111 -0.98 3.01 -10.41
CA VAL A 111 -2.25 2.39 -10.80
C VAL A 111 -2.97 3.37 -11.71
N THR A 112 -3.32 2.90 -12.90
CA THR A 112 -4.07 3.71 -13.88
C THR A 112 -5.39 3.01 -14.14
N VAL A 113 -6.49 3.72 -13.90
CA VAL A 113 -7.83 3.22 -14.13
C VAL A 113 -8.36 3.87 -15.39
N SER A 114 -8.60 3.08 -16.42
CA SER A 114 -8.95 3.60 -17.75
C SER A 114 -9.94 2.66 -18.43
N SER A 115 -10.97 3.24 -19.02
CA SER A 115 -11.96 2.48 -19.79
C SER A 115 -11.49 2.17 -21.20
#